data_922074da2b17eac33a1296e8d5489015
#
_entry.id   922074da2b17eac33a1296e8d5489015
#
_cell.length_a   1.000
_cell.length_b   1.000
_cell.length_c   1.000
_cell.angle_alpha   90.00
_cell.angle_beta   90.00
_cell.angle_gamma   90.00
#
_symmetry.space_group_name_H-M   'P 1'
#
loop_
_entity.id
_entity.type
_entity.pdbx_description
1 polymer ?
#
loop_
_entity_poly.entity_id
_entity_poly.type
_entity_poly.pdbx_seq_one_letter_code
_entity_poly.pdbx_strand_id
1 'polypeptide(L)'
;MLEKINGPEDLRALDEASLKQLCAEIRQYIIECCAVNPGHLGSSLGAVELIVGLHYVYNTPQDKIVFDVGHQAYAHKILTGRREAFLRNRMKDGLSGFPKRDE
;
A
#
# COMPACT_ATOMS: atom_id res chain seq x y z
N MET A 1 4.27 -13.22 4.78
CA MET A 1 3.08 -13.13 3.88
C MET A 1 3.16 -11.93 2.94
N LEU A 2 3.39 -10.73 3.45
CA LEU A 2 3.46 -9.52 2.63
C LEU A 2 4.51 -9.63 1.52
N GLU A 3 5.63 -10.28 1.78
CA GLU A 3 6.71 -10.47 0.83
C GLU A 3 6.29 -11.27 -0.42
N LYS A 4 5.18 -11.99 -0.33
CA LYS A 4 4.63 -12.78 -1.45
C LYS A 4 3.61 -12.00 -2.28
N ILE A 5 3.22 -10.81 -1.84
CA ILE A 5 2.25 -9.97 -2.54
C ILE A 5 3.02 -9.03 -3.47
N ASN A 6 3.05 -9.37 -4.74
CA ASN A 6 3.74 -8.59 -5.77
C ASN A 6 2.77 -7.82 -6.67
N GLY A 7 1.49 -8.06 -6.50
CA GLY A 7 0.44 -7.36 -7.21
C GLY A 7 -0.92 -7.71 -6.63
N PRO A 8 -2.00 -7.00 -7.04
CA PRO A 8 -3.34 -7.25 -6.52
C PRO A 8 -3.87 -8.66 -6.73
N GLU A 9 -3.43 -9.35 -7.77
CA GLU A 9 -3.83 -10.72 -8.04
C GLU A 9 -3.39 -11.69 -6.94
N ASP A 10 -2.24 -11.46 -6.33
CA ASP A 10 -1.75 -12.29 -5.23
C ASP A 10 -2.63 -12.11 -3.99
N LEU A 11 -3.10 -10.89 -3.76
CA LEU A 11 -4.00 -10.54 -2.67
C LEU A 11 -5.34 -11.28 -2.80
N ARG A 12 -5.88 -11.35 -4.02
CA ARG A 12 -7.20 -11.95 -4.27
C ARG A 12 -7.22 -13.47 -4.04
N ALA A 13 -6.08 -14.11 -3.96
CA ALA A 13 -5.97 -15.54 -3.67
C ALA A 13 -6.05 -15.86 -2.17
N LEU A 14 -6.06 -14.86 -1.29
CA LEU A 14 -6.04 -15.05 0.15
C LEU A 14 -7.45 -15.25 0.73
N ASP A 15 -7.55 -16.05 1.81
CA ASP A 15 -8.78 -16.17 2.58
C ASP A 15 -8.92 -15.00 3.57
N GLU A 16 -10.05 -14.93 4.26
CA GLU A 16 -10.36 -13.82 5.17
C GLU A 16 -9.35 -13.69 6.32
N ALA A 17 -8.94 -14.80 6.91
CA ALA A 17 -7.98 -14.79 8.01
C ALA A 17 -6.63 -14.26 7.54
N SER A 18 -6.19 -14.67 6.34
CA SER A 18 -4.96 -14.20 5.72
C SER A 18 -5.02 -12.71 5.35
N LEU A 19 -6.19 -12.24 4.92
CA LEU A 19 -6.38 -10.80 4.64
C LEU A 19 -6.21 -9.96 5.89
N LYS A 20 -6.74 -10.40 7.02
CA LYS A 20 -6.56 -9.70 8.31
C LYS A 20 -5.10 -9.66 8.73
N GLN A 21 -4.39 -10.78 8.57
CA GLN A 21 -2.97 -10.83 8.85
C GLN A 21 -2.20 -9.91 7.90
N LEU A 22 -2.55 -9.89 6.63
CA LEU A 22 -1.92 -9.00 5.65
C LEU A 22 -2.07 -7.53 6.05
N CYS A 23 -3.25 -7.12 6.51
CA CYS A 23 -3.46 -5.75 6.98
C CYS A 23 -2.51 -5.40 8.13
N ALA A 24 -2.33 -6.32 9.08
CA ALA A 24 -1.39 -6.12 10.19
C ALA A 24 0.05 -5.99 9.69
N GLU A 25 0.45 -6.81 8.73
CA GLU A 25 1.79 -6.77 8.15
C GLU A 25 2.04 -5.48 7.35
N ILE A 26 1.05 -5.01 6.60
CA ILE A 26 1.14 -3.73 5.89
C ILE A 26 1.32 -2.58 6.88
N ARG A 27 0.53 -2.56 7.97
CA ARG A 27 0.68 -1.56 9.02
C ARG A 27 2.08 -1.54 9.58
N GLN A 28 2.59 -2.70 9.94
CA GLN A 28 3.92 -2.81 10.51
C GLN A 28 4.99 -2.33 9.52
N TYR A 29 4.83 -2.69 8.26
CA TYR A 29 5.75 -2.25 7.21
C TYR A 29 5.75 -0.74 7.05
N ILE A 30 4.57 -0.11 7.06
CA ILE A 30 4.46 1.35 6.98
C ILE A 30 5.11 2.01 8.20
N ILE A 31 4.86 1.47 9.40
CA ILE A 31 5.46 1.99 10.63
C ILE A 31 6.98 1.94 10.56
N GLU A 32 7.54 0.81 10.17
CA GLU A 32 8.98 0.62 10.07
C GLU A 32 9.61 1.54 9.03
N CYS A 33 8.98 1.67 7.86
CA CYS A 33 9.48 2.56 6.80
C CYS A 33 9.42 4.03 7.24
N CYS A 34 8.33 4.45 7.86
CA CYS A 34 8.16 5.83 8.32
C CYS A 34 9.03 6.16 9.55
N ALA A 35 9.46 5.18 10.32
CA ALA A 35 10.40 5.39 11.42
C ALA A 35 11.78 5.80 10.89
N VAL A 36 12.16 5.28 9.74
CA VAL A 36 13.44 5.61 9.08
C VAL A 36 13.28 6.83 8.18
N ASN A 37 12.18 6.90 7.47
CA ASN A 37 11.92 7.92 6.45
C ASN A 37 10.52 8.48 6.66
N PRO A 38 10.36 9.54 7.48
CA PRO A 38 9.05 10.03 7.92
C PRO A 38 8.09 10.35 6.77
N GLY A 39 6.82 10.03 6.99
CA GLY A 39 5.76 10.22 6.00
C GLY A 39 4.39 10.37 6.64
N HIS A 40 3.34 10.16 5.85
CA HIS A 40 1.93 10.30 6.25
C HIS A 40 1.48 9.05 7.04
N LEU A 41 1.85 8.96 8.32
CA LEU A 41 1.66 7.74 9.10
C LEU A 41 0.20 7.52 9.51
N GLY A 42 -0.41 8.47 10.21
CA GLY A 42 -1.76 8.29 10.75
C GLY A 42 -2.82 8.03 9.69
N SER A 43 -2.83 8.84 8.64
CA SER A 43 -3.78 8.70 7.54
C SER A 43 -3.60 7.39 6.78
N SER A 44 -2.36 6.96 6.58
CA SER A 44 -2.05 5.71 5.90
C SER A 44 -2.46 4.49 6.73
N LEU A 45 -2.19 4.49 8.03
CA LEU A 45 -2.60 3.40 8.91
C LEU A 45 -4.12 3.27 8.99
N GLY A 46 -4.83 4.39 9.00
CA GLY A 46 -6.30 4.40 9.04
C GLY A 46 -6.97 3.86 7.80
N ALA A 47 -6.28 3.82 6.67
CA ALA A 47 -6.84 3.40 5.39
C ALA A 47 -6.44 1.99 4.95
N VAL A 48 -5.66 1.25 5.74
CA VAL A 48 -5.12 -0.06 5.31
C VAL A 48 -6.21 -1.04 4.92
N GLU A 49 -7.20 -1.26 5.79
CA GLU A 49 -8.28 -2.22 5.51
C GLU A 49 -9.13 -1.80 4.32
N LEU A 50 -9.40 -0.51 4.18
CA LEU A 50 -10.17 0.00 3.04
C LEU A 50 -9.44 -0.27 1.73
N ILE A 51 -8.13 0.00 1.70
CA ILE A 51 -7.31 -0.20 0.51
C ILE A 51 -7.17 -1.68 0.18
N VAL A 52 -6.94 -2.52 1.18
CA VAL A 52 -6.90 -3.98 0.98
C VAL A 52 -8.24 -4.47 0.42
N GLY A 53 -9.35 -4.02 0.99
CA GLY A 53 -10.69 -4.39 0.51
C GLY A 53 -10.95 -3.96 -0.93
N LEU A 54 -10.56 -2.74 -1.27
CA LEU A 54 -10.71 -2.23 -2.65
C LEU A 54 -9.91 -3.07 -3.65
N HIS A 55 -8.68 -3.42 -3.33
CA HIS A 55 -7.84 -4.22 -4.22
C HIS A 55 -8.25 -5.69 -4.26
N TYR A 56 -8.96 -6.16 -3.25
CA TYR A 56 -9.54 -7.50 -3.25
C TYR A 56 -10.76 -7.59 -4.16
N VAL A 57 -11.60 -6.54 -4.15
CA VAL A 57 -12.87 -6.53 -4.90
C VAL A 57 -12.68 -6.06 -6.34
N TYR A 58 -11.89 -5.01 -6.55
CA TYR A 58 -11.71 -4.38 -7.85
C TYR A 58 -10.38 -4.78 -8.47
N ASN A 59 -10.35 -4.79 -9.80
CA ASN A 59 -9.19 -5.23 -10.57
C ASN A 59 -8.38 -4.03 -11.07
N THR A 60 -7.47 -3.53 -10.24
CA THR A 60 -6.56 -2.44 -10.66
C THR A 60 -5.44 -2.99 -11.55
N PRO A 61 -4.94 -2.24 -12.52
CA PRO A 61 -5.27 -0.86 -12.87
C PRO A 61 -6.46 -0.69 -13.83
N GLN A 62 -7.12 -1.77 -14.27
CA GLN A 62 -8.29 -1.67 -15.15
C GLN A 62 -9.40 -0.86 -14.47
N ASP A 63 -9.72 -1.22 -13.23
CA ASP A 63 -10.56 -0.38 -12.37
C ASP A 63 -9.70 0.74 -11.80
N LYS A 64 -10.21 1.97 -11.82
CA LYS A 64 -9.45 3.14 -11.40
C LYS A 64 -9.74 3.49 -9.95
N ILE A 65 -8.70 3.77 -9.18
CA ILE A 65 -8.81 4.28 -7.82
C ILE A 65 -8.28 5.70 -7.79
N VAL A 66 -9.10 6.61 -7.29
CA VAL A 66 -8.72 8.03 -7.13
C VAL A 66 -8.69 8.36 -5.65
N PHE A 67 -7.58 8.92 -5.19
CA PHE A 67 -7.42 9.34 -3.81
C PHE A 67 -7.65 10.85 -3.70
N ASP A 68 -8.49 11.25 -2.75
CA ASP A 68 -8.63 12.67 -2.43
C ASP A 68 -7.38 13.12 -1.66
N VAL A 69 -6.69 14.11 -2.18
CA VAL A 69 -5.36 14.58 -1.74
C VAL A 69 -4.29 13.49 -1.93
N GLY A 70 -4.47 12.28 -1.38
CA GLY A 70 -3.57 11.16 -1.63
C GLY A 70 -2.57 10.85 -0.52
N HIS A 71 -2.66 11.50 0.63
CA HIS A 71 -1.75 11.24 1.76
C HIS A 71 -2.01 9.88 2.43
N GLN A 72 -3.10 9.18 2.08
CA GLN A 72 -3.47 7.88 2.63
C GLN A 72 -3.17 6.71 1.66
N ALA A 73 -2.34 6.92 0.64
CA ALA A 73 -2.17 5.97 -0.46
C ALA A 73 -1.04 4.94 -0.27
N TYR A 74 -0.39 4.88 0.89
CA TYR A 74 0.79 4.04 1.05
C TYR A 74 0.51 2.55 0.84
N ALA A 75 -0.57 2.02 1.41
CA ALA A 75 -0.92 0.62 1.20
C ALA A 75 -1.19 0.30 -0.28
N HIS A 76 -1.77 1.24 -1.02
CA HIS A 76 -1.97 1.11 -2.46
C HIS A 76 -0.62 0.91 -3.19
N LYS A 77 0.37 1.72 -2.89
CA LYS A 77 1.70 1.59 -3.50
C LYS A 77 2.34 0.24 -3.17
N ILE A 78 2.24 -0.17 -1.91
CA ILE A 78 2.79 -1.44 -1.44
C ILE A 78 2.15 -2.62 -2.16
N LEU A 79 0.82 -2.62 -2.31
CA LEU A 79 0.07 -3.72 -2.92
C LEU A 79 0.17 -3.78 -4.44
N THR A 80 0.59 -2.70 -5.09
CA THR A 80 0.65 -2.60 -6.54
C THR A 80 2.07 -2.67 -7.10
N GLY A 81 2.92 -3.48 -6.45
CA GLY A 81 4.23 -3.82 -6.99
C GLY A 81 5.36 -2.90 -6.55
N ARG A 82 5.12 -1.95 -5.66
CA ARG A 82 6.12 -0.97 -5.24
C ARG A 82 6.54 -1.14 -3.78
N ARG A 83 6.39 -2.34 -3.24
CA ARG A 83 6.75 -2.63 -1.83
C ARG A 83 8.21 -2.30 -1.53
N GLU A 84 9.14 -2.77 -2.38
CA GLU A 84 10.56 -2.51 -2.17
C GLU A 84 10.91 -1.04 -2.41
N ALA A 85 10.33 -0.45 -3.45
CA ALA A 85 10.54 0.98 -3.74
C ALA A 85 10.04 1.86 -2.59
N PHE A 86 9.07 1.39 -1.81
CA PHE A 86 8.52 2.13 -0.66
C PHE A 86 9.58 2.36 0.44
N LEU A 87 10.65 1.57 0.48
CA LEU A 87 11.77 1.81 1.40
C LEU A 87 12.43 3.17 1.15
N ARG A 88 12.27 3.73 -0.03
CA ARG A 88 12.77 5.06 -0.39
C ARG A 88 11.65 6.09 -0.56
N ASN A 89 10.52 5.86 0.09
CA ASN A 89 9.37 6.78 0.01
C ASN A 89 9.76 8.18 0.51
N ARG A 90 9.43 9.21 -0.25
CA ARG A 90 9.72 10.61 0.02
C ARG A 90 11.22 10.97 0.02
N MET A 91 12.08 10.07 -0.41
CA MET A 91 13.49 10.36 -0.60
C MET A 91 13.73 10.85 -2.03
N LYS A 92 14.85 11.53 -2.25
CA LYS A 92 15.27 11.93 -3.60
C LYS A 92 15.40 10.68 -4.47
N ASP A 93 14.80 10.73 -5.65
CA ASP A 93 14.74 9.61 -6.61
C ASP A 93 13.99 8.38 -6.08
N GLY A 94 13.25 8.54 -4.99
CA GLY A 94 12.36 7.51 -4.46
C GLY A 94 10.91 7.78 -4.83
N LEU A 95 9.99 7.06 -4.17
CA LEU A 95 8.57 7.26 -4.40
C LEU A 95 8.07 8.59 -3.82
N SER A 96 7.05 9.16 -4.46
CA SER A 96 6.34 10.33 -3.94
C SER A 96 5.57 9.97 -2.67
N GLY A 97 5.39 10.94 -1.77
CA GLY A 97 4.49 10.80 -0.62
C GLY A 97 3.00 10.81 -0.99
N PHE A 98 2.69 11.08 -2.27
CA PHE A 98 1.34 11.13 -2.81
C PHE A 98 1.27 10.27 -4.08
N PRO A 99 0.06 9.91 -4.57
CA PRO A 99 -0.05 9.25 -5.87
C PRO A 99 0.58 10.08 -6.97
N LYS A 100 1.20 9.40 -7.92
CA LYS A 100 1.90 10.04 -9.03
C LYS A 100 1.73 9.19 -10.28
N ARG A 101 1.39 9.82 -11.41
CA ARG A 101 1.04 9.09 -12.64
C ARG A 101 2.15 8.21 -13.18
N ASP A 102 3.38 8.66 -13.04
CA ASP A 102 4.55 7.95 -13.57
C ASP A 102 5.17 6.98 -12.58
N GLU A 103 4.48 6.74 -11.48
CA GLU A 103 4.78 5.67 -10.54
C GLU A 103 3.80 4.53 -10.75
#